data_cf67f179d326e71d1f9736faab929764
#
_entry.id   cf67f179d326e71d1f9736faab929764
#
_cell.length_a   1.000
_cell.length_b   1.000
_cell.length_c   1.000
_cell.angle_alpha   90.00
_cell.angle_beta   90.00
_cell.angle_gamma   90.00
#
_symmetry.space_group_name_H-M   'P 1'
#
loop_
_entity.id
_entity.type
_entity.pdbx_description
1 polymer ?
#
loop_
_entity_poly.entity_id
_entity_poly.type
_entity_poly.pdbx_seq_one_letter_code
_entity_poly.pdbx_strand_id
1 'polypeptide(L)'
;PNLFDAHPPFQIDGNFGATAGIAEMLLQSHAGYLELLPALPGKWEQGHVRGLQARGGFEVEMKWKSGRLERAEISSTRNGICAIRTTVPIDVRQGGDIINVQESEFGIREFAAEAGVTYEILACG
;
A
#
# COMPACT_ATOMS: atom_id res chain seq x y z
N PRO A 1 -10.43 -14.64 17.71
CA PRO A 1 -10.76 -15.09 16.35
C PRO A 1 -9.57 -15.00 15.41
N ASN A 2 -9.55 -15.90 14.49
CA ASN A 2 -8.51 -15.97 13.50
C ASN A 2 -8.85 -15.01 12.35
N LEU A 3 -7.94 -14.10 12.03
CA LEU A 3 -8.17 -13.16 10.94
C LEU A 3 -8.33 -13.84 9.57
N PHE A 4 -7.77 -15.04 9.40
CA PHE A 4 -7.94 -15.80 8.17
C PHE A 4 -9.37 -16.33 7.98
N ASP A 5 -10.15 -16.35 9.03
CA ASP A 5 -11.55 -16.77 8.97
C ASP A 5 -12.52 -15.60 8.83
N ALA A 6 -12.02 -14.39 8.73
CA ALA A 6 -12.85 -13.19 8.59
C ALA A 6 -13.59 -13.21 7.25
N HIS A 7 -14.85 -12.77 7.27
CA HIS A 7 -15.64 -12.62 6.04
C HIS A 7 -15.38 -11.27 5.40
N PRO A 8 -15.18 -11.21 4.09
CA PRO A 8 -15.10 -9.92 3.42
C PRO A 8 -16.47 -9.21 3.41
N PRO A 9 -16.51 -7.86 3.43
CA PRO A 9 -15.35 -7.01 3.61
C PRO A 9 -14.91 -6.97 5.08
N PHE A 10 -13.62 -6.79 5.29
CA PHE A 10 -13.10 -6.63 6.63
C PHE A 10 -12.09 -5.50 6.70
N GLN A 11 -11.86 -5.02 7.90
CA GLN A 11 -10.95 -3.92 8.16
C GLN A 11 -9.92 -4.35 9.20
N ILE A 12 -8.67 -4.06 8.93
CA ILE A 12 -7.56 -4.36 9.82
C ILE A 12 -6.88 -3.05 10.18
N ASP A 13 -6.69 -2.83 11.47
CA ASP A 13 -5.89 -1.71 11.96
C ASP A 13 -4.47 -2.24 12.16
N GLY A 14 -3.50 -1.65 11.47
CA GLY A 14 -2.11 -2.06 11.56
C GLY A 14 -1.47 -1.90 12.93
N ASN A 15 -2.10 -1.12 13.81
CA ASN A 15 -1.61 -0.88 15.17
C ASN A 15 -2.06 -1.94 16.16
N PHE A 16 -3.05 -2.71 15.82
CA PHE A 16 -3.46 -3.84 16.65
C PHE A 16 -3.97 -5.01 15.87
N GLY A 17 -3.79 -6.17 16.30
CA GLY A 17 -4.35 -7.38 15.75
C GLY A 17 -3.73 -7.89 14.47
N ALA A 18 -3.00 -7.08 13.73
CA ALA A 18 -2.29 -7.55 12.55
C ALA A 18 -0.97 -8.17 13.00
N THR A 19 -0.83 -9.47 12.83
CA THR A 19 0.45 -10.12 13.11
C THR A 19 1.45 -9.76 12.02
N ALA A 20 2.75 -9.99 12.27
CA ALA A 20 3.79 -9.75 11.29
C ALA A 20 3.52 -10.48 9.98
N GLY A 21 3.04 -11.72 10.05
CA GLY A 21 2.74 -12.50 8.85
C GLY A 21 1.60 -11.91 8.02
N ILE A 22 0.55 -11.40 8.69
CA ILE A 22 -0.58 -10.76 8.01
C ILE A 22 -0.12 -9.43 7.39
N ALA A 23 0.64 -8.65 8.12
CA ALA A 23 1.15 -7.39 7.61
C ALA A 23 2.01 -7.59 6.37
N GLU A 24 2.84 -8.63 6.33
CA GLU A 24 3.67 -8.94 5.17
C GLU A 24 2.89 -9.37 3.94
N MET A 25 1.71 -9.96 4.11
CA MET A 25 0.86 -10.28 2.97
C MET A 25 0.28 -9.02 2.33
N LEU A 26 0.11 -7.98 3.11
CA LEU A 26 -0.49 -6.73 2.65
C LEU A 26 0.55 -5.71 2.21
N LEU A 27 1.69 -5.69 2.90
CA LEU A 27 2.73 -4.72 2.63
C LEU A 27 4.10 -5.31 2.97
N GLN A 28 5.01 -5.28 2.01
CA GLN A 28 6.40 -5.65 2.26
C GLN A 28 7.31 -4.47 2.04
N SER A 29 8.17 -4.20 3.02
CA SER A 29 9.21 -3.18 2.90
C SER A 29 10.51 -3.88 2.53
N HIS A 30 10.93 -3.70 1.30
CA HIS A 30 12.20 -4.19 0.80
C HIS A 30 13.25 -3.10 0.87
N ALA A 31 14.51 -3.47 0.72
CA ALA A 31 15.57 -2.47 0.62
C ALA A 31 15.33 -1.67 -0.66
N GLY A 32 14.90 -0.43 -0.51
CA GLY A 32 14.70 0.48 -1.62
C GLY A 32 13.30 0.59 -2.19
N TYR A 33 12.35 -0.27 -1.80
CA TYR A 33 10.98 -0.13 -2.28
C TYR A 33 9.96 -0.82 -1.38
N LEU A 34 8.70 -0.43 -1.54
CA LEU A 34 7.56 -1.00 -0.83
C LEU A 34 6.74 -1.82 -1.83
N GLU A 35 6.39 -3.04 -1.46
CA GLU A 35 5.53 -3.87 -2.29
C GLU A 35 4.13 -3.92 -1.66
N LEU A 36 3.13 -3.43 -2.40
CA LEU A 36 1.75 -3.36 -1.93
C LEU A 36 0.98 -4.59 -2.39
N LEU A 37 0.33 -5.27 -1.46
CA LEU A 37 -0.43 -6.48 -1.72
C LEU A 37 0.38 -7.54 -2.48
N PRO A 38 1.56 -7.94 -1.94
CA PRO A 38 2.35 -8.95 -2.64
C PRO A 38 1.69 -10.33 -2.65
N ALA A 39 0.87 -10.61 -1.65
CA ALA A 39 0.12 -11.86 -1.56
C ALA A 39 -1.17 -11.61 -0.81
N LEU A 40 -2.29 -12.08 -1.37
CA LEU A 40 -3.59 -11.91 -0.75
C LEU A 40 -4.31 -13.25 -0.76
N PRO A 41 -4.72 -13.76 0.41
CA PRO A 41 -5.49 -15.01 0.44
C PRO A 41 -6.77 -14.89 -0.38
N GLY A 42 -7.13 -15.95 -1.10
CA GLY A 42 -8.29 -15.92 -1.99
C GLY A 42 -9.62 -15.56 -1.32
N LYS A 43 -9.76 -15.91 -0.04
CA LYS A 43 -10.98 -15.57 0.71
C LYS A 43 -11.04 -14.10 1.12
N TRP A 44 -9.95 -13.35 0.95
CA TRP A 44 -9.91 -11.92 1.25
C TRP A 44 -10.18 -11.12 -0.02
N GLU A 45 -11.35 -11.33 -0.60
CA GLU A 45 -11.70 -10.73 -1.87
C GLU A 45 -11.77 -9.22 -1.81
N GLN A 46 -12.28 -8.67 -0.71
CA GLN A 46 -12.28 -7.22 -0.51
C GLN A 46 -12.01 -6.89 0.95
N GLY A 47 -11.40 -5.75 1.18
CA GLY A 47 -11.07 -5.33 2.52
C GLY A 47 -10.32 -4.01 2.53
N HIS A 48 -9.93 -3.63 3.74
CA HIS A 48 -9.28 -2.34 4.00
C HIS A 48 -8.35 -2.50 5.20
N VAL A 49 -7.19 -1.93 5.11
CA VAL A 49 -6.23 -1.89 6.22
C VAL A 49 -5.66 -0.48 6.33
N ARG A 50 -5.41 -0.05 7.54
CA ARG A 50 -4.78 1.26 7.79
C ARG A 50 -3.74 1.15 8.90
N GLY A 51 -2.87 2.15 8.96
CA GLY A 51 -1.87 2.23 10.01
C GLY A 51 -0.68 1.32 9.84
N LEU A 52 -0.46 0.77 8.64
CA LEU A 52 0.71 -0.05 8.38
C LEU A 52 1.94 0.84 8.30
N GLN A 53 2.98 0.47 9.04
CA GLN A 53 4.23 1.20 9.03
C GLN A 53 5.22 0.55 8.08
N ALA A 54 5.86 1.35 7.27
CA ALA A 54 6.86 0.89 6.32
C ALA A 54 8.19 1.62 6.56
N ARG A 55 9.27 1.03 6.07
CA ARG A 55 10.60 1.62 6.18
C ARG A 55 10.63 2.96 5.45
N GLY A 56 11.43 3.88 5.94
CA GLY A 56 11.57 5.20 5.35
C GLY A 56 10.61 6.23 5.92
N GLY A 57 9.88 5.89 6.98
CA GLY A 57 8.95 6.80 7.62
C GLY A 57 7.62 6.92 6.90
N PHE A 58 7.19 5.86 6.25
CA PHE A 58 5.90 5.84 5.54
C PHE A 58 4.84 5.12 6.34
N GLU A 59 3.64 5.66 6.31
CA GLU A 59 2.44 5.01 6.84
C GLU A 59 1.52 4.73 5.67
N VAL A 60 1.00 3.50 5.60
CA VAL A 60 0.25 3.03 4.44
C VAL A 60 -1.14 2.58 4.83
N GLU A 61 -2.12 3.04 4.05
CA GLU A 61 -3.51 2.58 4.12
C GLU A 61 -3.84 2.01 2.75
N MET A 62 -4.50 0.86 2.72
CA MET A 62 -4.86 0.21 1.46
C MET A 62 -6.29 -0.29 1.48
N LYS A 63 -6.90 -0.27 0.30
CA LYS A 63 -8.21 -0.85 0.06
C LYS A 63 -8.11 -1.74 -1.16
N TRP A 64 -8.66 -2.94 -1.07
CA TRP A 64 -8.64 -3.88 -2.19
C TRP A 64 -10.04 -4.40 -2.46
N LYS A 65 -10.25 -4.82 -3.70
CA LYS A 65 -11.51 -5.37 -4.16
C LYS A 65 -11.24 -6.36 -5.29
N SER A 66 -12.00 -7.44 -5.31
CA SER A 66 -11.82 -8.49 -6.32
C SER A 66 -10.39 -9.04 -6.34
N GLY A 67 -9.78 -9.14 -5.16
CA GLY A 67 -8.43 -9.67 -5.00
C GLY A 67 -7.32 -8.76 -5.47
N ARG A 68 -7.62 -7.49 -5.79
CA ARG A 68 -6.63 -6.54 -6.33
C ARG A 68 -6.67 -5.21 -5.61
N LEU A 69 -5.53 -4.53 -5.60
CA LEU A 69 -5.45 -3.18 -5.05
C LEU A 69 -6.41 -2.27 -5.81
N GLU A 70 -7.26 -1.56 -5.07
CA GLU A 70 -8.14 -0.54 -5.60
C GLU A 70 -7.53 0.84 -5.36
N ARG A 71 -7.08 1.06 -4.15
CA ARG A 71 -6.57 2.35 -3.72
C ARG A 71 -5.63 2.18 -2.53
N ALA A 72 -4.64 3.06 -2.44
CA ALA A 72 -3.82 3.17 -1.25
C ALA A 72 -3.54 4.64 -0.96
N GLU A 73 -3.21 4.93 0.29
CA GLU A 73 -2.72 6.24 0.69
C GLU A 73 -1.40 6.03 1.42
N ILE A 74 -0.40 6.81 1.03
CA ILE A 74 0.92 6.77 1.64
C ILE A 74 1.23 8.14 2.20
N SER A 75 1.45 8.19 3.51
CA SER A 75 1.84 9.42 4.20
C SER A 75 3.30 9.33 4.57
N SER A 76 4.04 10.40 4.34
CA SER A 76 5.46 10.44 4.66
C SER A 76 5.72 11.33 5.86
N THR A 77 6.61 10.89 6.74
CA THR A 77 7.02 11.69 7.90
C THR A 77 8.29 12.48 7.63
N ARG A 78 8.93 12.25 6.48
CA ARG A 78 10.16 12.95 6.11
C ARG A 78 10.26 13.07 4.58
N ASN A 79 11.13 13.95 4.13
CA ASN A 79 11.42 14.09 2.70
C ASN A 79 12.26 12.91 2.23
N GLY A 80 11.96 12.40 1.06
CA GLY A 80 12.74 11.30 0.49
C GLY A 80 12.03 10.69 -0.71
N ILE A 81 12.66 9.68 -1.29
CA ILE A 81 12.08 8.97 -2.42
C ILE A 81 11.16 7.87 -1.91
N CYS A 82 9.94 7.84 -2.42
CA CYS A 82 9.03 6.74 -2.20
C CYS A 82 9.04 5.87 -3.44
N ALA A 83 9.47 4.63 -3.29
CA ALA A 83 9.49 3.65 -4.37
C ALA A 83 8.49 2.56 -4.06
N ILE A 84 7.57 2.28 -4.98
CA ILE A 84 6.51 1.30 -4.77
C ILE A 84 6.41 0.34 -5.94
N ARG A 85 6.00 -0.88 -5.62
CA ARG A 85 5.70 -1.91 -6.60
C ARG A 85 4.31 -2.46 -6.34
N THR A 86 3.52 -2.61 -7.39
CA THR A 86 2.17 -3.14 -7.31
C THR A 86 1.95 -4.17 -8.41
N THR A 87 0.94 -5.02 -8.24
CA THR A 87 0.59 -6.01 -9.25
C THR A 87 -0.31 -5.45 -10.35
N VAL A 88 -0.79 -4.22 -10.15
CA VAL A 88 -1.67 -3.54 -11.11
C VAL A 88 -1.06 -2.19 -11.48
N PRO A 89 -1.36 -1.66 -12.69
CA PRO A 89 -0.94 -0.30 -13.02
C PRO A 89 -1.59 0.70 -12.09
N ILE A 90 -0.86 1.76 -11.76
CA ILE A 90 -1.34 2.78 -10.82
C ILE A 90 -1.00 4.18 -11.30
N ASP A 91 -1.78 5.15 -10.79
CA ASP A 91 -1.45 6.57 -10.83
C ASP A 91 -1.16 7.03 -9.41
N VAL A 92 -0.25 7.98 -9.27
CA VAL A 92 0.04 8.63 -7.99
C VAL A 92 -0.47 10.06 -8.06
N ARG A 93 -1.23 10.45 -7.04
CA ARG A 93 -1.82 11.80 -6.97
C ARG A 93 -1.54 12.47 -5.65
N GLN A 94 -1.41 13.76 -5.70
CA GLN A 94 -1.31 14.62 -4.52
C GLN A 94 -2.36 15.71 -4.65
N GLY A 95 -3.34 15.73 -3.74
CA GLY A 95 -4.40 16.73 -3.76
C GLY A 95 -5.23 16.72 -5.03
N GLY A 96 -5.38 15.56 -5.67
CA GLY A 96 -6.12 15.43 -6.91
C GLY A 96 -5.28 15.59 -8.18
N ASP A 97 -4.06 16.10 -8.06
CA ASP A 97 -3.17 16.27 -9.20
C ASP A 97 -2.28 15.05 -9.40
N ILE A 98 -2.17 14.59 -10.63
CA ILE A 98 -1.28 13.48 -10.98
C ILE A 98 0.15 13.99 -10.90
N ILE A 99 1.00 13.27 -10.17
CA ILE A 99 2.41 13.61 -10.07
C ILE A 99 3.26 12.73 -10.96
N ASN A 100 4.43 13.23 -11.36
CA ASN A 100 5.37 12.47 -12.17
C ASN A 100 5.97 11.34 -11.38
N VAL A 101 5.93 10.15 -11.98
CA VAL A 101 6.48 8.94 -11.40
C VAL A 101 7.45 8.34 -12.40
N GLN A 102 8.64 7.97 -11.92
CA GLN A 102 9.62 7.30 -12.75
C GLN A 102 9.47 5.79 -12.57
N GLU A 103 9.40 5.07 -13.67
CA GLU A 103 9.27 3.62 -13.63
C GLU A 103 10.62 2.97 -13.92
N SER A 104 11.03 2.04 -13.06
CA SER A 104 12.26 1.27 -13.23
C SER A 104 11.98 -0.04 -13.95
N GLU A 105 13.05 -0.80 -14.24
CA GLU A 105 13.01 -2.06 -14.98
C GLU A 105 12.10 -3.12 -14.36
N PHE A 106 11.87 -3.10 -13.06
CA PHE A 106 11.12 -4.16 -12.38
C PHE A 106 9.71 -3.74 -11.99
N GLY A 107 9.16 -2.73 -12.67
CA GLY A 107 7.83 -2.24 -12.34
C GLY A 107 7.78 -1.43 -11.06
N ILE A 108 8.92 -0.99 -10.56
CA ILE A 108 8.99 -0.12 -9.39
C ILE A 108 8.78 1.31 -9.86
N ARG A 109 7.88 2.02 -9.18
CA ARG A 109 7.59 3.42 -9.47
C ARG A 109 8.08 4.28 -8.34
N GLU A 110 8.79 5.36 -8.70
CA GLU A 110 9.42 6.23 -7.73
C GLU A 110 8.94 7.66 -7.87
N PHE A 111 8.73 8.32 -6.73
CA PHE A 111 8.40 9.74 -6.71
C PHE A 111 9.00 10.39 -5.46
N ALA A 112 9.21 11.69 -5.53
CA ALA A 112 9.71 12.45 -4.39
C ALA A 112 8.57 12.70 -3.40
N ALA A 113 8.71 12.20 -2.18
CA ALA A 113 7.73 12.38 -1.12
C ALA A 113 8.19 13.47 -0.18
N GLU A 114 7.27 14.31 0.25
CA GLU A 114 7.54 15.40 1.19
C GLU A 114 6.96 15.09 2.57
N ALA A 115 7.66 15.53 3.60
CA ALA A 115 7.22 15.34 4.98
C ALA A 115 5.84 15.95 5.19
N GLY A 116 4.96 15.20 5.83
CA GLY A 116 3.61 15.66 6.16
C GLY A 116 2.61 15.61 5.01
N VAL A 117 3.00 15.07 3.86
CA VAL A 117 2.11 14.98 2.70
C VAL A 117 1.61 13.56 2.52
N THR A 118 0.33 13.43 2.17
CA THR A 118 -0.30 12.16 1.86
C THR A 118 -0.50 12.04 0.35
N TYR A 119 -0.06 10.92 -0.20
CA TYR A 119 -0.18 10.64 -1.62
C TYR A 119 -1.21 9.55 -1.85
N GLU A 120 -2.05 9.72 -2.87
CA GLU A 120 -3.04 8.72 -3.26
C GLU A 120 -2.48 7.84 -4.36
N ILE A 121 -2.62 6.54 -4.18
CA ILE A 121 -2.23 5.53 -5.17
C ILE A 121 -3.52 4.93 -5.68
N LEU A 122 -3.82 5.13 -6.95
CA LEU A 122 -5.07 4.69 -7.55
C LEU A 122 -4.81 3.65 -8.63
N ALA A 123 -5.50 2.53 -8.54
CA ALA A 123 -5.39 1.49 -9.57
C ALA A 123 -5.99 2.00 -10.88
N CYS A 124 -5.29 1.75 -11.98
CA CYS A 124 -5.71 2.12 -13.32
C CYS A 124 -6.39 0.92 -13.99
N GLY A 125 -7.52 1.14 -14.56
CA GLY A 125 -8.23 0.14 -15.35
C GLY A 125 -8.85 -0.94 -14.52
#